data_ae796068aa06b7efdbb8369c2a447301
#
_entry.id   ae796068aa06b7efdbb8369c2a447301
#
_cell.length_a   1.000
_cell.length_b   1.000
_cell.length_c   1.000
_cell.angle_alpha   90.00
_cell.angle_beta   90.00
_cell.angle_gamma   90.00
#
_symmetry.space_group_name_H-M   'P 1'
#
loop_
_entity.id
_entity.type
_entity.pdbx_description
1 polymer ?
#
loop_
_entity_poly.entity_id
_entity_poly.type
_entity_poly.pdbx_seq_one_letter_code
_entity_poly.pdbx_strand_id
1 'polypeptide(L)'
;MKLKLCILFTLIFMITLLYVPFLRGVPYVSREALYERLQPYAVREDMVLKDESDLISAIRVKAGDYQEALYLGPSSYINVEECIIIYAPQWEEQIMNKLKDHIERQKTAFNGYGATQSELLKQAKVERIGSYAVCVVSSDPQLIQKVRNELR
;
A
#
# COMPACT_ATOMS: atom_id res chain seq x y z
N MET A 1 44.64 -9.08 27.94
CA MET A 1 44.32 -9.11 26.50
C MET A 1 43.04 -9.92 26.19
N LYS A 2 42.88 -11.13 26.68
CA LYS A 2 41.72 -12.01 26.48
C LYS A 2 40.38 -11.42 26.92
N LEU A 3 40.34 -10.73 28.11
CA LEU A 3 39.12 -10.15 28.66
C LEU A 3 38.58 -8.98 27.78
N LYS A 4 39.46 -8.12 27.24
CA LYS A 4 39.06 -7.01 26.35
C LYS A 4 38.51 -7.56 25.02
N LEU A 5 39.06 -8.67 24.53
CA LEU A 5 38.60 -9.33 23.31
C LEU A 5 37.21 -9.96 23.51
N CYS A 6 36.95 -10.60 24.65
CA CYS A 6 35.62 -11.13 24.99
C CYS A 6 34.56 -10.04 25.07
N ILE A 7 34.87 -8.91 25.71
CA ILE A 7 33.96 -7.76 25.81
C ILE A 7 33.64 -7.20 24.42
N LEU A 8 34.63 -7.08 23.53
CA LEU A 8 34.42 -6.62 22.17
C LEU A 8 33.51 -7.56 21.37
N PHE A 9 33.71 -8.89 21.48
CA PHE A 9 32.87 -9.90 20.81
C PHE A 9 31.42 -9.89 21.33
N THR A 10 31.21 -9.75 22.64
CA THR A 10 29.84 -9.65 23.21
C THR A 10 29.14 -8.37 22.76
N LEU A 11 29.86 -7.28 22.63
CA LEU A 11 29.30 -5.98 22.19
C LEU A 11 28.90 -6.04 20.69
N ILE A 12 29.76 -6.61 19.84
CA ILE A 12 29.45 -6.84 18.42
C ILE A 12 28.26 -7.79 18.27
N PHE A 13 28.20 -8.87 19.06
CA PHE A 13 27.11 -9.82 19.03
C PHE A 13 25.79 -9.20 19.49
N MET A 14 25.80 -8.36 20.52
CA MET A 14 24.60 -7.60 20.94
C MET A 14 24.16 -6.60 19.87
N ILE A 15 25.10 -5.91 19.23
CA ILE A 15 24.78 -4.97 18.13
C ILE A 15 24.17 -5.73 16.95
N THR A 16 24.73 -6.88 16.56
CA THR A 16 24.14 -7.71 15.47
C THR A 16 22.77 -8.24 15.85
N LEU A 17 22.54 -8.69 17.09
CA LEU A 17 21.20 -9.13 17.55
C LEU A 17 20.16 -8.00 17.53
N LEU A 18 20.56 -6.77 17.79
CA LEU A 18 19.67 -5.59 17.73
C LEU A 18 19.43 -5.13 16.29
N TYR A 19 20.40 -5.31 15.37
CA TYR A 19 20.29 -4.87 13.97
C TYR A 19 19.63 -5.89 13.05
N VAL A 20 19.74 -7.19 13.33
CA VAL A 20 19.17 -8.25 12.48
C VAL A 20 17.65 -8.14 12.30
N PRO A 21 16.82 -7.86 13.34
CA PRO A 21 15.38 -7.64 13.13
C PRO A 21 15.07 -6.35 12.34
N PHE A 22 15.95 -5.35 12.38
CA PHE A 22 15.78 -4.10 11.63
C PHE A 22 16.12 -4.25 10.15
N LEU A 23 16.97 -5.24 9.80
CA LEU A 23 17.33 -5.58 8.42
C LEU A 23 16.35 -6.57 7.77
N ARG A 24 15.44 -7.16 8.53
CA ARG A 24 14.33 -7.95 7.99
C ARG A 24 13.29 -6.97 7.45
N GLY A 25 13.45 -6.58 6.17
CA GLY A 25 12.39 -5.90 5.44
C GLY A 25 11.08 -6.67 5.53
N VAL A 26 9.96 -5.97 5.41
CA VAL A 26 8.65 -6.60 5.29
C VAL A 26 8.74 -7.63 4.16
N PRO A 27 8.29 -8.89 4.39
CA PRO A 27 8.36 -9.92 3.38
C PRO A 27 7.60 -9.49 2.12
N TYR A 28 8.20 -9.71 0.97
CA TYR A 28 7.52 -9.50 -0.29
C TYR A 28 6.35 -10.48 -0.44
N VAL A 29 5.19 -9.97 -0.80
CA VAL A 29 3.97 -10.75 -1.09
C VAL A 29 3.58 -10.49 -2.53
N SER A 30 3.46 -11.54 -3.34
CA SER A 30 3.13 -11.40 -4.76
C SER A 30 1.72 -10.82 -4.98
N ARG A 31 1.53 -10.17 -6.12
CA ARG A 31 0.24 -9.62 -6.56
C ARG A 31 -0.88 -10.66 -6.52
N GLU A 32 -0.59 -11.87 -7.01
CA GLU A 32 -1.56 -12.97 -7.06
C GLU A 32 -2.01 -13.37 -5.67
N ALA A 33 -1.08 -13.53 -4.74
CA ALA A 33 -1.40 -13.87 -3.36
C ALA A 33 -2.20 -12.77 -2.66
N LEU A 34 -1.86 -11.50 -2.91
CA LEU A 34 -2.63 -10.36 -2.40
C LEU A 34 -4.03 -10.33 -2.99
N TYR A 35 -4.16 -10.56 -4.30
CA TYR A 35 -5.46 -10.59 -4.98
C TYR A 35 -6.36 -11.68 -4.39
N GLU A 36 -5.89 -12.91 -4.28
CA GLU A 36 -6.66 -14.02 -3.71
C GLU A 36 -7.18 -13.72 -2.29
N ARG A 37 -6.35 -13.09 -1.46
CA ARG A 37 -6.69 -12.78 -0.07
C ARG A 37 -7.61 -11.58 0.08
N LEU A 38 -7.57 -10.63 -0.86
CA LEU A 38 -8.36 -9.39 -0.80
C LEU A 38 -9.63 -9.46 -1.66
N GLN A 39 -9.73 -10.39 -2.61
CA GLN A 39 -10.89 -10.55 -3.48
C GLN A 39 -12.24 -10.62 -2.74
N PRO A 40 -12.39 -11.33 -1.60
CA PRO A 40 -13.67 -11.38 -0.88
C PRO A 40 -14.14 -10.00 -0.38
N TYR A 41 -13.21 -9.10 -0.08
CA TYR A 41 -13.50 -7.71 0.31
C TYR A 41 -13.83 -6.86 -0.91
N ALA A 42 -13.06 -7.01 -1.98
CA ALA A 42 -13.27 -6.28 -3.24
C ALA A 42 -14.67 -6.55 -3.82
N VAL A 43 -15.10 -7.81 -3.84
CA VAL A 43 -16.45 -8.18 -4.34
C VAL A 43 -17.56 -7.53 -3.52
N ARG A 44 -17.41 -7.45 -2.19
CA ARG A 44 -18.42 -6.81 -1.33
C ARG A 44 -18.56 -5.31 -1.56
N GLU A 45 -17.50 -4.66 -1.99
CA GLU A 45 -17.45 -3.21 -2.22
C GLU A 45 -17.52 -2.83 -3.71
N ASP A 46 -17.93 -3.79 -4.56
CA ASP A 46 -18.07 -3.56 -6.01
C ASP A 46 -16.77 -3.07 -6.67
N MET A 47 -15.64 -3.60 -6.21
CA MET A 47 -14.33 -3.38 -6.82
C MET A 47 -13.99 -4.51 -7.80
N VAL A 48 -13.31 -4.17 -8.88
CA VAL A 48 -12.80 -5.12 -9.87
C VAL A 48 -11.31 -5.00 -10.02
N LEU A 49 -10.66 -6.10 -10.40
CA LEU A 49 -9.24 -6.08 -10.73
C LEU A 49 -9.00 -5.21 -11.97
N LYS A 50 -8.18 -4.19 -11.81
CA LYS A 50 -7.76 -3.28 -12.87
C LYS A 50 -6.42 -3.71 -13.47
N ASP A 51 -6.21 -3.34 -14.72
CA ASP A 51 -4.95 -3.61 -15.39
C ASP A 51 -3.90 -2.52 -15.13
N GLU A 52 -2.71 -2.69 -15.70
CA GLU A 52 -1.60 -1.76 -15.53
C GLU A 52 -1.89 -0.40 -16.20
N SER A 53 -2.63 -0.37 -17.29
CA SER A 53 -2.98 0.88 -17.99
C SER A 53 -3.96 1.72 -17.15
N ASP A 54 -4.89 1.07 -16.46
CA ASP A 54 -5.79 1.70 -15.51
C ASP A 54 -5.01 2.34 -14.35
N LEU A 55 -4.05 1.58 -13.78
CA LEU A 55 -3.19 2.08 -12.70
C LEU A 55 -2.37 3.30 -13.15
N ILE A 56 -1.69 3.19 -14.30
CA ILE A 56 -0.89 4.29 -14.87
C ILE A 56 -1.75 5.55 -15.08
N SER A 57 -2.95 5.37 -15.62
CA SER A 57 -3.90 6.46 -15.83
C SER A 57 -4.37 7.09 -14.51
N ALA A 58 -4.70 6.26 -13.52
CA ALA A 58 -5.23 6.71 -12.23
C ALA A 58 -4.20 7.52 -11.43
N ILE A 59 -3.00 6.98 -11.23
CA ILE A 59 -2.00 7.58 -10.34
C ILE A 59 -0.82 8.25 -11.06
N ARG A 60 -0.80 8.23 -12.40
CA ARG A 60 0.23 8.86 -13.24
C ARG A 60 1.66 8.38 -12.95
N VAL A 61 1.81 7.09 -12.73
CA VAL A 61 3.12 6.40 -12.63
C VAL A 61 3.58 5.94 -14.02
N LYS A 62 4.86 5.57 -14.13
CA LYS A 62 5.40 4.88 -15.29
C LYS A 62 5.64 3.42 -14.91
N ALA A 63 5.60 2.52 -15.89
CA ALA A 63 5.81 1.08 -15.67
C ALA A 63 7.16 0.75 -14.97
N GLY A 64 8.18 1.60 -15.06
CA GLY A 64 9.46 1.42 -14.40
C GLY A 64 9.57 2.04 -13.00
N ASP A 65 8.55 2.75 -12.52
CA ASP A 65 8.58 3.42 -11.22
C ASP A 65 8.30 2.45 -10.05
N TYR A 66 7.86 1.23 -10.32
CA TYR A 66 7.53 0.19 -9.33
C TYR A 66 7.87 -1.20 -9.85
N GLN A 67 7.94 -2.18 -8.96
CA GLN A 67 8.24 -3.57 -9.34
C GLN A 67 6.96 -4.37 -9.55
N GLU A 68 5.96 -4.15 -8.72
CA GLU A 68 4.68 -4.84 -8.80
C GLU A 68 3.55 -4.00 -8.20
N ALA A 69 2.34 -4.17 -8.71
CA ALA A 69 1.18 -3.46 -8.20
C ALA A 69 -0.10 -4.31 -8.30
N LEU A 70 -0.95 -4.17 -7.29
CA LEU A 70 -2.33 -4.63 -7.29
C LEU A 70 -3.24 -3.40 -7.27
N TYR A 71 -4.15 -3.30 -8.23
CA TYR A 71 -5.19 -2.28 -8.26
C TYR A 71 -6.56 -2.94 -8.32
N LEU A 72 -7.29 -2.86 -7.22
CA LEU A 72 -8.71 -3.16 -7.13
C LEU A 72 -9.43 -1.81 -7.17
N GLY A 73 -10.06 -1.51 -8.27
CA GLY A 73 -10.69 -0.21 -8.50
C GLY A 73 -12.20 -0.34 -8.70
N PRO A 74 -12.92 0.79 -8.70
CA PRO A 74 -14.37 0.80 -8.81
C PRO A 74 -14.84 0.14 -10.11
N SER A 75 -15.94 -0.61 -10.05
CA SER A 75 -16.58 -1.22 -11.24
C SER A 75 -17.31 -0.18 -12.09
N SER A 76 -17.68 0.96 -11.48
CA SER A 76 -18.43 2.02 -12.13
C SER A 76 -17.86 3.41 -11.82
N TYR A 77 -18.16 4.40 -12.68
CA TYR A 77 -17.66 5.78 -12.55
C TYR A 77 -18.28 6.56 -11.38
N ILE A 78 -19.34 6.06 -10.77
CA ILE A 78 -19.98 6.70 -9.63
C ILE A 78 -19.49 6.14 -8.28
N ASN A 79 -18.74 5.03 -8.31
CA ASN A 79 -18.10 4.46 -7.13
C ASN A 79 -16.69 5.00 -6.98
N VAL A 80 -16.24 5.17 -5.73
CA VAL A 80 -14.90 5.67 -5.38
C VAL A 80 -14.09 4.67 -4.55
N GLU A 81 -14.69 3.53 -4.24
CA GLU A 81 -14.05 2.50 -3.43
C GLU A 81 -12.94 1.84 -4.23
N GLU A 82 -11.74 1.83 -3.65
CA GLU A 82 -10.54 1.29 -4.31
C GLU A 82 -9.49 0.82 -3.29
N CYS A 83 -8.68 -0.13 -3.73
CA CYS A 83 -7.49 -0.58 -3.01
C CYS A 83 -6.32 -0.67 -3.98
N ILE A 84 -5.31 0.18 -3.79
CA ILE A 84 -4.08 0.20 -4.58
C ILE A 84 -2.93 -0.19 -3.66
N ILE A 85 -2.18 -1.22 -4.02
CA ILE A 85 -1.00 -1.70 -3.29
C ILE A 85 0.15 -1.77 -4.29
N ILE A 86 1.23 -1.02 -4.05
CA ILE A 86 2.37 -0.90 -4.96
C ILE A 86 3.65 -1.26 -4.22
N TYR A 87 4.35 -2.26 -4.71
CA TYR A 87 5.69 -2.61 -4.24
C TYR A 87 6.74 -1.80 -5.00
N ALA A 88 7.36 -0.85 -4.32
CA ALA A 88 8.32 0.09 -4.91
C ALA A 88 9.47 0.41 -3.93
N PRO A 89 10.36 -0.55 -3.61
CA PRO A 89 11.37 -0.41 -2.55
C PRO A 89 12.37 0.73 -2.77
N GLN A 90 12.51 1.22 -4.00
CA GLN A 90 13.41 2.34 -4.34
C GLN A 90 12.68 3.69 -4.46
N TRP A 91 11.36 3.69 -4.69
CA TRP A 91 10.58 4.87 -5.08
C TRP A 91 9.31 5.07 -4.24
N GLU A 92 9.23 4.43 -3.07
CA GLU A 92 8.00 4.45 -2.27
C GLU A 92 7.52 5.85 -1.89
N GLU A 93 8.43 6.82 -1.63
CA GLU A 93 8.02 8.19 -1.32
C GLU A 93 7.41 8.90 -2.52
N GLN A 94 7.99 8.72 -3.71
CA GLN A 94 7.45 9.26 -4.95
C GLN A 94 6.07 8.68 -5.25
N ILE A 95 5.90 7.36 -5.09
CA ILE A 95 4.63 6.68 -5.27
C ILE A 95 3.60 7.16 -4.24
N MET A 96 3.99 7.32 -2.98
CA MET A 96 3.12 7.86 -1.93
C MET A 96 2.56 9.24 -2.29
N ASN A 97 3.40 10.13 -2.85
CA ASN A 97 2.95 11.45 -3.29
C ASN A 97 1.94 11.34 -4.45
N LYS A 98 2.18 10.45 -5.42
CA LYS A 98 1.25 10.20 -6.53
C LYS A 98 -0.09 9.65 -6.05
N LEU A 99 -0.11 8.76 -5.06
CA LEU A 99 -1.33 8.26 -4.43
C LEU A 99 -2.10 9.37 -3.70
N LYS A 100 -1.42 10.25 -2.98
CA LYS A 100 -2.06 11.41 -2.34
C LYS A 100 -2.65 12.35 -3.38
N ASP A 101 -1.91 12.67 -4.44
CA ASP A 101 -2.40 13.50 -5.54
C ASP A 101 -3.60 12.88 -6.24
N HIS A 102 -3.63 11.54 -6.37
CA HIS A 102 -4.78 10.83 -6.91
C HIS A 102 -6.02 11.06 -6.05
N ILE A 103 -5.93 10.88 -4.73
CA ILE A 103 -7.05 11.13 -3.82
C ILE A 103 -7.51 12.59 -3.86
N GLU A 104 -6.61 13.55 -3.94
CA GLU A 104 -7.00 14.97 -4.05
C GLU A 104 -7.72 15.28 -5.37
N ARG A 105 -7.31 14.66 -6.49
CA ARG A 105 -8.04 14.77 -7.76
C ARG A 105 -9.44 14.13 -7.66
N GLN A 106 -9.56 12.97 -7.02
CA GLN A 106 -10.84 12.31 -6.77
C GLN A 106 -11.76 13.21 -5.93
N LYS A 107 -11.27 13.76 -4.82
CA LYS A 107 -12.02 14.72 -4.00
C LYS A 107 -12.54 15.92 -4.80
N THR A 108 -11.69 16.44 -5.68
CA THR A 108 -12.07 17.54 -6.56
C THR A 108 -13.14 17.13 -7.56
N ALA A 109 -13.00 15.96 -8.18
CA ALA A 109 -13.95 15.44 -9.16
C ALA A 109 -15.33 15.14 -8.56
N PHE A 110 -15.35 14.63 -7.32
CA PHE A 110 -16.61 14.29 -6.61
C PHE A 110 -17.16 15.42 -5.73
N ASN A 111 -16.53 16.59 -5.75
CA ASN A 111 -17.04 17.74 -5.02
C ASN A 111 -18.40 18.17 -5.57
N GLY A 112 -19.44 18.05 -4.74
CA GLY A 112 -20.83 18.31 -5.13
C GLY A 112 -21.58 17.12 -5.76
N TYR A 113 -20.92 15.99 -5.99
CA TYR A 113 -21.50 14.76 -6.51
C TYR A 113 -21.63 13.70 -5.39
N GLY A 114 -22.72 13.66 -4.69
CA GLY A 114 -22.98 12.60 -3.71
C GLY A 114 -22.20 12.76 -2.38
N ALA A 115 -22.97 12.88 -1.30
CA ALA A 115 -22.40 13.03 0.04
C ALA A 115 -21.58 11.78 0.47
N THR A 116 -22.00 10.59 0.07
CA THR A 116 -21.36 9.32 0.43
C THR A 116 -19.96 9.22 -0.18
N GLN A 117 -19.80 9.50 -1.47
CA GLN A 117 -18.49 9.43 -2.16
C GLN A 117 -17.51 10.46 -1.59
N SER A 118 -17.97 11.68 -1.37
CA SER A 118 -17.15 12.72 -0.75
C SER A 118 -16.70 12.34 0.66
N GLU A 119 -17.56 11.69 1.45
CA GLU A 119 -17.20 11.25 2.79
C GLU A 119 -16.20 10.09 2.78
N LEU A 120 -16.37 9.10 1.88
CA LEU A 120 -15.41 8.00 1.72
C LEU A 120 -14.03 8.53 1.32
N LEU A 121 -13.97 9.47 0.38
CA LEU A 121 -12.70 10.08 -0.05
C LEU A 121 -12.02 10.89 1.07
N LYS A 122 -12.76 11.52 1.98
CA LYS A 122 -12.17 12.17 3.16
C LYS A 122 -11.54 11.16 4.12
N GLN A 123 -12.09 9.94 4.18
CA GLN A 123 -11.60 8.85 5.03
C GLN A 123 -10.53 8.00 4.37
N ALA A 124 -10.16 8.30 3.11
CA ALA A 124 -9.13 7.58 2.36
C ALA A 124 -7.84 7.41 3.18
N LYS A 125 -7.27 6.22 3.16
CA LYS A 125 -6.02 5.89 3.83
C LYS A 125 -4.90 5.75 2.81
N VAL A 126 -3.93 6.66 2.86
CA VAL A 126 -2.70 6.57 2.08
C VAL A 126 -1.56 6.42 3.05
N GLU A 127 -0.95 5.24 3.08
CA GLU A 127 0.09 4.90 4.04
C GLU A 127 1.20 4.05 3.43
N ARG A 128 2.35 4.08 4.09
CA ARG A 128 3.49 3.21 3.77
C ARG A 128 3.51 2.02 4.73
N ILE A 129 3.67 0.82 4.18
CA ILE A 129 3.87 -0.42 4.95
C ILE A 129 5.13 -1.11 4.42
N GLY A 130 6.24 -0.95 5.13
CA GLY A 130 7.55 -1.41 4.64
C GLY A 130 7.92 -0.76 3.30
N SER A 131 8.11 -1.56 2.27
CA SER A 131 8.39 -1.13 0.90
C SER A 131 7.13 -1.03 0.02
N TYR A 132 5.95 -1.07 0.63
CA TYR A 132 4.68 -0.90 -0.06
C TYR A 132 4.11 0.49 0.15
N ALA A 133 3.66 1.11 -0.93
CA ALA A 133 2.79 2.27 -0.91
C ALA A 133 1.35 1.78 -1.07
N VAL A 134 0.47 2.16 -0.15
CA VAL A 134 -0.90 1.65 -0.06
C VAL A 134 -1.88 2.80 -0.07
N CYS A 135 -2.93 2.69 -0.88
CA CYS A 135 -4.09 3.56 -0.87
C CYS A 135 -5.36 2.71 -0.74
N VAL A 136 -6.20 3.02 0.24
CA VAL A 136 -7.49 2.35 0.42
C VAL A 136 -8.58 3.40 0.63
N VAL A 137 -9.60 3.33 -0.21
CA VAL A 137 -10.89 4.03 -0.07
C VAL A 137 -11.95 2.96 0.06
N SER A 138 -12.58 2.83 1.22
CA SER A 138 -13.49 1.73 1.52
C SER A 138 -14.46 2.11 2.61
N SER A 139 -15.71 1.66 2.47
CA SER A 139 -16.72 1.71 3.53
C SER A 139 -16.51 0.61 4.58
N ASP A 140 -15.77 -0.47 4.23
CA ASP A 140 -15.43 -1.56 5.15
C ASP A 140 -14.11 -1.28 5.90
N PRO A 141 -14.17 -0.95 7.20
CA PRO A 141 -12.96 -0.71 7.99
C PRO A 141 -12.07 -1.94 8.14
N GLN A 142 -12.58 -3.14 7.84
CA GLN A 142 -11.80 -4.37 7.89
C GLN A 142 -10.82 -4.47 6.73
N LEU A 143 -11.12 -3.86 5.57
CA LEU A 143 -10.24 -3.95 4.41
C LEU A 143 -8.84 -3.39 4.70
N ILE A 144 -8.75 -2.19 5.26
CA ILE A 144 -7.44 -1.60 5.58
C ILE A 144 -6.67 -2.42 6.63
N GLN A 145 -7.38 -3.00 7.62
CA GLN A 145 -6.73 -3.87 8.61
C GLN A 145 -6.25 -5.17 7.97
N LYS A 146 -7.03 -5.73 7.05
CA LYS A 146 -6.62 -6.91 6.28
C LYS A 146 -5.37 -6.63 5.46
N VAL A 147 -5.35 -5.52 4.71
CA VAL A 147 -4.16 -5.10 3.94
C VAL A 147 -2.94 -4.96 4.84
N ARG A 148 -3.07 -4.30 5.99
CA ARG A 148 -1.96 -4.16 6.96
C ARG A 148 -1.45 -5.49 7.47
N ASN A 149 -2.33 -6.45 7.70
CA ASN A 149 -1.95 -7.78 8.20
C ASN A 149 -1.26 -8.62 7.13
N GLU A 150 -1.64 -8.46 5.86
CA GLU A 150 -1.01 -9.17 4.74
C GLU A 150 0.38 -8.63 4.37
N LEU A 151 0.64 -7.36 4.68
CA LEU A 151 1.89 -6.67 4.33
C LEU A 151 2.88 -6.54 5.50
N ARG A 152 2.60 -7.09 6.66
CA ARG A 152 3.49 -7.11 7.84
C ARG A 152 4.12 -8.48 8.03
#